data_c4699eab63ecdca14d074260b559efa1
#
_entry.id   c4699eab63ecdca14d074260b559efa1
#
_cell.length_a   1.000
_cell.length_b   1.000
_cell.length_c   1.000
_cell.angle_alpha   90.00
_cell.angle_beta   90.00
_cell.angle_gamma   90.00
#
_symmetry.space_group_name_H-M   'P 1'
#
loop_
_entity.id
_entity.type
_entity.pdbx_description
1 polymer ?
#
loop_
_entity_poly.entity_id
_entity_poly.type
_entity_poly.pdbx_seq_one_letter_code
_entity_poly.pdbx_strand_id
1 'polypeptide(L)'
;MTDFLCDFCGGTWTEDLPMVEGHKGSLICGACLREAYRRVVVLGENSADEGYACALCLLTKPEAAWRSPATGSTACRWCINRSATMLAKDPDSRWTKPEA
;
A
#
# COMPACT_ATOMS: atom_id res chain seq x y z
N MET A 1 -19.39 -15.50 -3.88
CA MET A 1 -18.21 -15.03 -4.58
C MET A 1 -17.67 -13.78 -3.90
N THR A 2 -16.40 -13.79 -3.57
CA THR A 2 -15.79 -12.67 -2.85
C THR A 2 -15.00 -11.80 -3.82
N ASP A 3 -15.32 -10.53 -3.87
CA ASP A 3 -14.50 -9.59 -4.63
C ASP A 3 -13.26 -9.22 -3.84
N PHE A 4 -12.15 -9.06 -4.54
CA PHE A 4 -10.93 -8.55 -3.93
C PHE A 4 -10.98 -7.03 -3.94
N LEU A 5 -11.03 -6.44 -2.76
CA LEU A 5 -11.13 -5.00 -2.59
C LEU A 5 -9.84 -4.44 -1.98
N CYS A 6 -9.40 -3.30 -2.49
CA CYS A 6 -8.28 -2.58 -1.88
C CYS A 6 -8.70 -1.99 -0.54
N ASP A 7 -7.96 -2.31 0.52
CA ASP A 7 -8.26 -1.79 1.86
C ASP A 7 -7.99 -0.29 2.00
N PHE A 8 -7.35 0.32 1.00
CA PHE A 8 -6.96 1.72 1.05
C PHE A 8 -7.83 2.63 0.18
N CYS A 9 -8.55 2.10 -0.79
CA CYS A 9 -9.45 2.91 -1.61
C CYS A 9 -10.82 2.27 -1.84
N GLY A 10 -10.98 1.01 -1.47
CA GLY A 10 -12.23 0.28 -1.69
C GLY A 10 -12.47 -0.15 -3.14
N GLY A 11 -11.50 0.07 -4.02
CA GLY A 11 -11.62 -0.32 -5.42
C GLY A 11 -11.54 -1.83 -5.61
N THR A 12 -12.29 -2.34 -6.59
CA THR A 12 -12.31 -3.78 -6.90
C THR A 12 -11.10 -4.17 -7.75
N TRP A 13 -10.53 -5.35 -7.47
CA TRP A 13 -9.45 -5.88 -8.28
C TRP A 13 -9.90 -6.08 -9.73
N THR A 14 -9.03 -5.70 -10.68
CA THR A 14 -9.20 -5.97 -12.10
C THR A 14 -7.84 -6.37 -12.67
N GLU A 15 -7.82 -6.89 -13.90
CA GLU A 15 -6.57 -7.25 -14.56
C GLU A 15 -5.67 -6.03 -14.80
N ASP A 16 -6.29 -4.85 -14.93
CA ASP A 16 -5.55 -3.61 -15.17
C ASP A 16 -5.10 -2.93 -13.88
N LEU A 17 -5.56 -3.40 -12.74
CA LEU A 17 -5.24 -2.83 -11.44
C LEU A 17 -4.63 -3.89 -10.53
N PRO A 18 -3.31 -4.08 -10.62
CA PRO A 18 -2.65 -5.10 -9.80
C PRO A 18 -2.73 -4.77 -8.31
N MET A 19 -2.75 -5.79 -7.47
CA MET A 19 -2.80 -5.65 -6.03
C MET A 19 -1.74 -6.51 -5.37
N VAL A 20 -1.28 -6.08 -4.19
CA VAL A 20 -0.39 -6.86 -3.34
C VAL A 20 -1.15 -7.26 -2.09
N GLU A 21 -1.04 -8.53 -1.72
CA GLU A 21 -1.68 -9.07 -0.52
C GLU A 21 -0.74 -8.96 0.69
N GLY A 22 -1.28 -8.47 1.79
CA GLY A 22 -0.61 -8.48 3.09
C GLY A 22 -1.12 -9.63 3.96
N HIS A 23 -1.07 -9.45 5.26
CA HIS A 23 -1.56 -10.44 6.21
C HIS A 23 -3.09 -10.51 6.22
N LYS A 24 -3.62 -11.71 6.41
CA LYS A 24 -5.07 -11.97 6.58
C LYS A 24 -5.93 -11.41 5.46
N GLY A 25 -5.42 -11.45 4.23
CA GLY A 25 -6.19 -11.06 3.08
C GLY A 25 -6.31 -9.55 2.85
N SER A 26 -5.53 -8.75 3.57
CA SER A 26 -5.48 -7.31 3.29
C SER A 26 -4.83 -7.07 1.93
N LEU A 27 -5.32 -6.05 1.22
CA LEU A 27 -4.86 -5.76 -0.14
C LEU A 27 -4.58 -4.27 -0.32
N ILE A 28 -3.54 -3.97 -1.11
CA ILE A 28 -3.27 -2.61 -1.57
C ILE A 28 -3.14 -2.63 -3.09
N CYS A 29 -3.92 -1.78 -3.77
CA CYS A 29 -3.86 -1.71 -5.23
C CYS A 29 -2.64 -0.88 -5.69
N GLY A 30 -2.27 -1.07 -6.96
CA GLY A 30 -1.12 -0.38 -7.52
C GLY A 30 -1.20 1.14 -7.44
N ALA A 31 -2.41 1.70 -7.60
CA ALA A 31 -2.61 3.15 -7.50
C ALA A 31 -2.37 3.67 -6.08
N CYS A 32 -2.90 2.99 -5.07
CA CYS A 32 -2.68 3.35 -3.67
C CYS A 32 -1.21 3.14 -3.27
N LEU A 33 -0.61 2.05 -3.73
CA LEU A 33 0.80 1.77 -3.48
C LEU A 33 1.70 2.85 -4.07
N ARG A 34 1.38 3.33 -5.27
CA ARG A 34 2.13 4.40 -5.93
C ARG A 34 2.08 5.68 -5.09
N GLU A 35 0.90 6.05 -4.63
CA GLU A 35 0.74 7.23 -3.78
C GLU A 35 1.45 7.06 -2.44
N ALA A 36 1.30 5.90 -1.81
CA ALA A 36 1.95 5.61 -0.54
C ALA A 36 3.48 5.66 -0.67
N TYR A 37 4.03 5.06 -1.70
CA TYR A 37 5.47 5.06 -1.96
C TYR A 37 5.98 6.47 -2.18
N ARG A 38 5.29 7.24 -3.01
CA ARG A 38 5.67 8.62 -3.29
C ARG A 38 5.69 9.46 -2.01
N ARG A 39 4.65 9.35 -1.18
CA ARG A 39 4.54 10.14 0.04
C ARG A 39 5.56 9.76 1.09
N VAL A 40 5.72 8.47 1.35
CA VAL A 40 6.55 7.99 2.46
C VAL A 40 8.01 7.81 2.04
N VAL A 41 8.27 7.16 0.92
CA VAL A 41 9.64 6.81 0.53
C VAL A 41 10.31 7.95 -0.23
N VAL A 42 9.63 8.54 -1.20
CA VAL A 42 10.22 9.60 -2.02
C VAL A 42 10.25 10.94 -1.27
N LEU A 43 9.10 11.35 -0.72
CA LEU A 43 8.98 12.65 -0.06
C LEU A 43 9.29 12.63 1.44
N GLY A 44 9.36 11.44 2.05
CA GLY A 44 9.66 11.32 3.48
C GLY A 44 8.54 11.78 4.39
N GLU A 45 7.31 11.78 3.92
CA GLU A 45 6.15 12.21 4.72
C GLU A 45 5.67 11.11 5.65
N ASN A 46 4.96 11.50 6.70
CA ASN A 46 4.31 10.59 7.62
C ASN A 46 2.91 11.12 7.91
N SER A 47 1.89 10.43 7.39
CA SER A 47 0.50 10.82 7.61
C SER A 47 -0.23 9.91 8.60
N ALA A 48 0.49 8.97 9.21
CA ALA A 48 -0.09 8.04 10.17
C ALA A 48 -0.26 8.71 11.55
N ASP A 49 -1.26 8.25 12.29
CA ASP A 49 -1.45 8.65 13.68
C ASP A 49 -0.44 7.94 14.58
N GLU A 50 -0.13 8.53 15.73
CA GLU A 50 0.73 7.91 16.70
C GLU A 50 0.10 6.59 17.18
N GLY A 51 0.91 5.53 17.25
CA GLY A 51 0.43 4.23 17.68
C GLY A 51 -0.39 3.48 16.64
N TYR A 52 -0.31 3.88 15.36
CA TYR A 52 -1.06 3.22 14.30
C TYR A 52 -0.72 1.73 14.17
N ALA A 53 -1.68 0.96 13.67
CA ALA A 53 -1.45 -0.43 13.27
C ALA A 53 -1.46 -0.51 11.75
N CYS A 54 -0.43 -1.11 11.16
CA CYS A 54 -0.36 -1.29 9.71
C CYS A 54 -1.41 -2.30 9.24
N ALA A 55 -2.20 -1.92 8.24
CA ALA A 55 -3.23 -2.81 7.70
C ALA A 55 -2.65 -4.01 6.95
N LEU A 56 -1.42 -3.90 6.48
CA LEU A 56 -0.78 -4.96 5.68
C LEU A 56 -0.01 -5.98 6.52
N CYS A 57 0.74 -5.55 7.52
CA CYS A 57 1.49 -6.48 8.37
C CYS A 57 0.89 -6.66 9.76
N LEU A 58 -0.11 -5.86 10.10
CA LEU A 58 -0.83 -5.90 11.38
C LEU A 58 0.04 -5.57 12.61
N LEU A 59 1.20 -4.96 12.38
CA LEU A 59 2.12 -4.59 13.44
C LEU A 59 2.07 -3.09 13.70
N THR A 60 2.35 -2.70 14.93
CA THR A 60 2.54 -1.31 15.29
C THR A 60 4.03 -1.01 15.28
N LYS A 61 4.44 -0.03 14.50
CA LYS A 61 5.85 0.32 14.32
C LYS A 61 6.07 1.82 14.46
N PRO A 62 7.20 2.24 15.03
CA PRO A 62 7.52 3.66 15.17
C PRO A 62 8.16 4.24 13.91
N GLU A 63 7.64 3.92 12.75
CA GLU A 63 8.18 4.40 11.47
C GLU A 63 7.15 5.20 10.70
N ALA A 64 7.63 5.97 9.71
CA ALA A 64 6.75 6.73 8.84
C ALA A 64 5.79 5.79 8.10
N ALA A 65 4.58 6.27 7.87
CA ALA A 65 3.56 5.47 7.22
C ALA A 65 2.60 6.38 6.45
N TRP A 66 1.83 5.76 5.57
CA TRP A 66 0.82 6.46 4.78
C TRP A 66 -0.57 6.03 5.23
N ARG A 67 -1.40 7.00 5.57
CA ARG A 67 -2.79 6.77 5.90
C ARG A 67 -3.65 7.15 4.71
N SER A 68 -4.49 6.23 4.25
CA SER A 68 -5.41 6.48 3.14
C SER A 68 -6.49 7.49 3.55
N PRO A 69 -6.67 8.58 2.79
CA PRO A 69 -7.76 9.51 3.07
C PRO A 69 -9.14 8.92 2.76
N ALA A 70 -9.20 7.86 1.94
CA ALA A 70 -10.47 7.27 1.56
C ALA A 70 -11.03 6.33 2.63
N THR A 71 -10.18 5.51 3.27
CA THR A 71 -10.63 4.49 4.22
C THR A 71 -10.04 4.65 5.62
N GLY A 72 -8.97 5.43 5.75
CA GLY A 72 -8.26 5.56 7.01
C GLY A 72 -7.27 4.43 7.29
N SER A 73 -7.18 3.43 6.41
CA SER A 73 -6.21 2.36 6.57
C SER A 73 -4.79 2.89 6.40
N THR A 74 -3.85 2.32 7.16
CA THR A 74 -2.46 2.79 7.19
C THR A 74 -1.52 1.70 6.74
N ALA A 75 -0.51 2.07 5.94
CA ALA A 75 0.54 1.17 5.49
C ALA A 75 1.89 1.68 5.99
N CYS A 76 2.64 0.82 6.69
CA CYS A 76 3.96 1.20 7.19
C CYS A 76 4.99 1.21 6.05
N ARG A 77 6.09 1.95 6.27
CA ARG A 77 7.14 2.09 5.26
C ARG A 77 7.71 0.75 4.80
N TRP A 78 7.92 -0.18 5.73
CA TRP A 78 8.45 -1.51 5.38
C TRP A 78 7.54 -2.24 4.39
N CYS A 79 6.22 -2.23 4.66
CA CYS A 79 5.24 -2.88 3.79
C CYS A 79 5.15 -2.17 2.44
N ILE A 80 5.23 -0.83 2.44
CA ILE A 80 5.22 -0.05 1.20
C ILE A 80 6.42 -0.44 0.32
N ASN A 81 7.62 -0.49 0.90
CA ASN A 81 8.83 -0.88 0.17
C ASN A 81 8.76 -2.31 -0.33
N ARG A 82 8.32 -3.24 0.50
CA ARG A 82 8.18 -4.65 0.14
C ARG A 82 7.19 -4.83 -1.00
N SER A 83 6.03 -4.20 -0.89
CA SER A 83 4.98 -4.28 -1.91
C SER A 83 5.42 -3.66 -3.22
N ALA A 84 6.11 -2.53 -3.16
CA ALA A 84 6.64 -1.87 -4.35
C ALA A 84 7.66 -2.75 -5.07
N THR A 85 8.54 -3.40 -4.31
CA THR A 85 9.52 -4.32 -4.88
C THR A 85 8.85 -5.50 -5.57
N MET A 86 7.80 -6.05 -4.95
CA MET A 86 7.06 -7.18 -5.52
C MET A 86 6.38 -6.79 -6.84
N LEU A 87 5.67 -5.66 -6.87
CA LEU A 87 5.00 -5.22 -8.10
C LEU A 87 5.97 -4.81 -9.20
N ALA A 88 7.07 -4.16 -8.83
CA ALA A 88 8.06 -3.72 -9.81
C ALA A 88 8.77 -4.91 -10.49
N LYS A 89 8.87 -6.04 -9.81
CA LYS A 89 9.48 -7.26 -10.37
C LYS A 89 8.53 -8.06 -11.23
N ASP A 90 7.23 -7.86 -11.08
CA ASP A 90 6.22 -8.59 -11.83
C ASP A 90 6.09 -7.99 -13.23
N PRO A 91 6.50 -8.72 -14.29
CA PRO A 91 6.44 -8.17 -15.66
C PRO A 91 5.01 -7.92 -16.13
N ASP A 92 4.03 -8.62 -15.57
CA ASP A 92 2.64 -8.46 -15.96
C ASP A 92 1.97 -7.25 -15.29
N SER A 93 2.54 -6.76 -14.20
CA SER A 93 1.96 -5.64 -13.46
C SER A 93 2.15 -4.30 -14.15
N ARG A 94 3.24 -4.14 -14.89
CA ARG A 94 3.67 -2.88 -15.51
C ARG A 94 3.79 -1.72 -14.51
N TRP A 95 3.85 -2.06 -13.24
CA TRP A 95 3.96 -1.08 -12.16
C TRP A 95 5.42 -0.67 -11.99
N THR A 96 5.65 0.62 -11.85
CA THR A 96 7.00 1.16 -11.62
C THR A 96 7.00 2.03 -10.37
N LYS A 97 8.13 2.05 -9.68
CA LYS A 97 8.30 2.92 -8.51
C LYS A 97 8.24 4.38 -8.93
N PRO A 98 7.42 5.21 -8.28
CA PRO A 98 7.39 6.63 -8.58
C PRO A 98 8.68 7.32 -8.18
N GLU A 99 9.04 8.35 -8.91
CA GLU A 99 10.21 9.20 -8.63
C GLU A 99 9.74 10.61 -8.29
N ALA A 100 10.60 11.34 -7.60
CA ALA A 100 10.32 12.73 -7.21
C ALA A 100 10.14 13.65 -8.44
#